data_a3269e0111f5f1345b41a05905b19014
#
_entry.id   a3269e0111f5f1345b41a05905b19014
#
_cell.length_a   1.000
_cell.length_b   1.000
_cell.length_c   1.000
_cell.angle_alpha   90.00
_cell.angle_beta   90.00
_cell.angle_gamma   90.00
#
_symmetry.space_group_name_H-M   'P 1'
#
loop_
_entity.id
_entity.type
_entity.pdbx_description
1 polymer ?
#
loop_
_entity_poly.entity_id
_entity_poly.type
_entity_poly.pdbx_seq_one_letter_code
_entity_poly.pdbx_strand_id
1 'polypeptide(L)'
;MKILLTSDLHRDAGKLLWLQEEAPEHDALLVAGDLLNIYSNTGLIDQKSGILCWRDTVLKSGKSFAWCSGNHDFFNGDHTPMADASPLWMREHPSTETCVTDGESRLLETPEGGLAVTTLPWPVHGGDLVVDGYRTSYLDFVKKLLKAGRKIKDEEGVPWIVLNHEPPGGTPLSATYFAPEADFTRRIINAAEPDFSLHGHIHQAPTSPGGFWIFQLGPTVCLNAGQSQPGEPPHHILLEWRGPREWTAIWRGAGRTLRAECNGSLRV
;
A
#
# COMPACT_ATOMS: atom_id res chain seq x y z
N MET A 1 13.92 12.63 -0.95
CA MET A 1 12.70 12.10 -1.60
C MET A 1 11.52 12.24 -0.64
N LYS A 2 10.39 12.77 -1.11
CA LYS A 2 9.13 12.86 -0.35
C LYS A 2 8.11 11.92 -0.95
N ILE A 3 7.53 11.04 -0.14
CA ILE A 3 6.58 10.01 -0.58
C ILE A 3 5.28 10.20 0.19
N LEU A 4 4.17 10.37 -0.52
CA LEU A 4 2.84 10.42 0.07
C LEU A 4 2.25 9.01 0.08
N LEU A 5 1.87 8.55 1.27
CA LEU A 5 1.37 7.20 1.52
C LEU A 5 -0.07 7.29 2.01
N THR A 6 -0.99 6.51 1.43
CA THR A 6 -2.40 6.42 1.85
C THR A 6 -2.99 5.04 1.54
N SER A 7 -4.21 4.79 1.98
CA SER A 7 -4.98 3.57 1.74
C SER A 7 -6.49 3.84 1.86
N ASP A 8 -7.32 2.86 1.58
CA ASP A 8 -8.76 2.85 1.89
C ASP A 8 -9.49 4.09 1.35
N LEU A 9 -9.27 4.38 0.06
CA LEU A 9 -9.89 5.53 -0.61
C LEU A 9 -11.38 5.32 -0.87
N HIS A 10 -11.80 4.04 -1.08
CA HIS A 10 -13.20 3.63 -1.30
C HIS A 10 -13.95 4.50 -2.30
N ARG A 11 -13.26 4.91 -3.34
CA ARG A 11 -13.76 5.79 -4.41
C ARG A 11 -14.42 7.08 -3.90
N ASP A 12 -13.99 7.60 -2.79
CA ASP A 12 -14.43 8.91 -2.30
C ASP A 12 -13.87 10.01 -3.21
N ALA A 13 -14.78 10.71 -3.93
CA ALA A 13 -14.37 11.71 -4.90
C ALA A 13 -13.61 12.89 -4.26
N GLY A 14 -13.96 13.26 -3.02
CA GLY A 14 -13.27 14.31 -2.28
C GLY A 14 -11.83 13.92 -1.96
N LYS A 15 -11.60 12.67 -1.54
CA LYS A 15 -10.26 12.14 -1.28
C LYS A 15 -9.40 12.08 -2.54
N LEU A 16 -9.98 11.61 -3.65
CA LEU A 16 -9.27 11.52 -4.93
C LEU A 16 -8.89 12.92 -5.44
N LEU A 17 -9.81 13.89 -5.35
CA LEU A 17 -9.55 15.27 -5.73
C LEU A 17 -8.47 15.89 -4.85
N TRP A 18 -8.54 15.70 -3.54
CA TRP A 18 -7.52 16.20 -2.60
C TRP A 18 -6.13 15.63 -2.92
N LEU A 19 -6.03 14.34 -3.20
CA LEU A 19 -4.76 13.70 -3.56
C LEU A 19 -4.19 14.26 -4.88
N GLN A 20 -5.05 14.66 -5.78
CA GLN A 20 -4.67 15.21 -7.08
C GLN A 20 -4.25 16.69 -6.99
N GLU A 21 -4.99 17.51 -6.25
CA GLU A 21 -4.91 18.98 -6.32
C GLU A 21 -4.38 19.62 -5.03
N GLU A 22 -4.77 19.09 -3.86
CA GLU A 22 -4.50 19.71 -2.57
C GLU A 22 -3.45 18.98 -1.74
N ALA A 23 -2.99 17.79 -2.18
CA ALA A 23 -1.97 17.05 -1.47
C ALA A 23 -0.65 17.83 -1.39
N PRO A 24 0.10 17.73 -0.29
CA PRO A 24 1.40 18.37 -0.19
C PRO A 24 2.34 17.91 -1.30
N GLU A 25 3.30 18.75 -1.68
CA GLU A 25 4.31 18.38 -2.67
C GLU A 25 5.03 17.08 -2.29
N HIS A 26 5.03 16.14 -3.20
CA HIS A 26 5.66 14.83 -3.06
C HIS A 26 6.17 14.33 -4.42
N ASP A 27 7.14 13.43 -4.38
CA ASP A 27 7.77 12.85 -5.56
C ASP A 27 7.00 11.62 -6.04
N ALA A 28 6.43 10.84 -5.10
CA ALA A 28 5.63 9.66 -5.39
C ALA A 28 4.39 9.57 -4.50
N LEU A 29 3.28 9.08 -5.07
CA LEU A 29 2.05 8.71 -4.37
C LEU A 29 1.92 7.19 -4.34
N LEU A 30 1.81 6.61 -3.14
CA LEU A 30 1.63 5.17 -2.96
C LEU A 30 0.30 4.89 -2.27
N VAL A 31 -0.51 3.97 -2.83
CA VAL A 31 -1.84 3.62 -2.32
C VAL A 31 -1.91 2.13 -1.98
N ALA A 32 -2.12 1.82 -0.71
CA ALA A 32 -2.18 0.45 -0.22
C ALA A 32 -3.62 -0.10 -0.19
N GLY A 33 -4.23 -0.30 -1.35
CA GLY A 33 -5.48 -1.02 -1.54
C GLY A 33 -6.77 -0.26 -1.20
N ASP A 34 -7.89 -0.94 -1.43
CA ASP A 34 -9.26 -0.47 -1.26
C ASP A 34 -9.54 0.85 -1.99
N LEU A 35 -9.28 0.84 -3.30
CA LEU A 35 -9.59 1.93 -4.21
C LEU A 35 -11.08 2.03 -4.50
N LEU A 36 -11.75 0.87 -4.59
CA LEU A 36 -13.17 0.74 -4.88
C LEU A 36 -13.99 0.61 -3.60
N ASN A 37 -15.32 0.78 -3.72
CA ASN A 37 -16.27 0.60 -2.64
C ASN A 37 -17.36 -0.39 -3.02
N ILE A 38 -17.27 -1.64 -2.56
CA ILE A 38 -18.26 -2.69 -2.85
C ILE A 38 -19.63 -2.43 -2.22
N TYR A 39 -19.72 -1.52 -1.25
CA TYR A 39 -20.97 -1.13 -0.60
C TYR A 39 -21.61 0.12 -1.22
N SER A 40 -20.99 0.69 -2.26
CA SER A 40 -21.54 1.86 -2.95
C SER A 40 -22.71 1.48 -3.87
N ASN A 41 -23.68 2.39 -3.99
CA ASN A 41 -24.74 2.29 -5.00
C ASN A 41 -24.24 2.61 -6.42
N THR A 42 -23.04 3.17 -6.58
CA THR A 42 -22.40 3.39 -7.87
C THR A 42 -21.93 2.05 -8.44
N GLY A 43 -22.30 1.75 -9.67
CA GLY A 43 -21.87 0.52 -10.34
C GLY A 43 -20.35 0.38 -10.35
N LEU A 44 -19.86 -0.84 -10.16
CA LEU A 44 -18.41 -1.08 -10.04
C LEU A 44 -17.64 -0.74 -11.33
N ILE A 45 -18.29 -0.88 -12.51
CA ILE A 45 -17.71 -0.46 -13.81
C ILE A 45 -17.42 1.04 -13.83
N ASP A 46 -18.37 1.86 -13.33
CA ASP A 46 -18.21 3.31 -13.26
C ASP A 46 -17.13 3.71 -12.24
N GLN A 47 -17.05 2.95 -11.14
CA GLN A 47 -16.01 3.16 -10.13
C GLN A 47 -14.62 2.90 -10.72
N LYS A 48 -14.42 1.77 -11.43
CA LYS A 48 -13.16 1.45 -12.12
C LYS A 48 -12.74 2.57 -13.05
N SER A 49 -13.65 2.95 -13.94
CA SER A 49 -13.40 4.02 -14.93
C SER A 49 -12.99 5.33 -14.25
N GLY A 50 -13.64 5.66 -13.13
CA GLY A 50 -13.30 6.83 -12.33
C GLY A 50 -11.90 6.76 -11.70
N ILE A 51 -11.53 5.63 -11.14
CA ILE A 51 -10.19 5.41 -10.54
C ILE A 51 -9.10 5.43 -11.63
N LEU A 52 -9.34 4.81 -12.78
CA LEU A 52 -8.37 4.83 -13.88
C LEU A 52 -8.16 6.24 -14.44
N CYS A 53 -9.23 7.00 -14.60
CA CYS A 53 -9.15 8.41 -15.03
C CYS A 53 -8.37 9.26 -14.01
N TRP A 54 -8.63 9.07 -12.72
CA TRP A 54 -7.89 9.74 -11.65
C TRP A 54 -6.41 9.38 -11.67
N ARG A 55 -6.05 8.08 -11.76
CA ARG A 55 -4.67 7.62 -11.89
C ARG A 55 -3.96 8.29 -13.05
N ASP A 56 -4.59 8.32 -14.23
CA ASP A 56 -4.01 8.94 -15.41
C ASP A 56 -3.78 10.44 -15.23
N THR A 57 -4.64 11.11 -14.45
CA THR A 57 -4.47 12.52 -14.11
C THR A 57 -3.29 12.73 -13.16
N VAL A 58 -3.13 11.87 -12.15
CA VAL A 58 -1.95 11.88 -11.25
C VAL A 58 -0.67 11.69 -12.06
N LEU A 59 -0.62 10.71 -12.96
CA LEU A 59 0.56 10.47 -13.80
C LEU A 59 0.86 11.65 -14.75
N LYS A 60 -0.16 12.27 -15.34
CA LYS A 60 0.01 13.46 -16.18
C LYS A 60 0.54 14.68 -15.42
N SER A 61 0.39 14.73 -14.11
CA SER A 61 0.99 15.79 -13.27
C SER A 61 2.49 15.60 -13.03
N GLY A 62 3.10 14.54 -13.60
CA GLY A 62 4.51 14.23 -13.46
C GLY A 62 4.89 13.52 -12.15
N LYS A 63 3.90 13.10 -11.35
CA LYS A 63 4.12 12.34 -10.11
C LYS A 63 4.23 10.86 -10.39
N SER A 64 5.13 10.19 -9.69
CA SER A 64 5.23 8.75 -9.74
C SER A 64 4.15 8.11 -8.86
N PHE A 65 3.66 6.94 -9.26
CA PHE A 65 2.50 6.33 -8.65
C PHE A 65 2.70 4.82 -8.45
N ALA A 66 2.27 4.29 -7.30
CA ALA A 66 2.15 2.85 -7.13
C ALA A 66 0.92 2.49 -6.30
N TRP A 67 0.31 1.36 -6.63
CA TRP A 67 -0.86 0.86 -5.94
C TRP A 67 -0.85 -0.67 -5.83
N CYS A 68 -1.46 -1.20 -4.78
CA CYS A 68 -1.83 -2.61 -4.69
C CYS A 68 -3.33 -2.76 -4.54
N SER A 69 -3.87 -3.96 -4.72
CA SER A 69 -5.27 -4.26 -4.44
C SER A 69 -5.53 -4.46 -2.95
N GLY A 70 -6.77 -4.13 -2.53
CA GLY A 70 -7.37 -4.51 -1.26
C GLY A 70 -8.58 -5.43 -1.47
N ASN A 71 -9.28 -5.74 -0.38
CA ASN A 71 -10.42 -6.66 -0.45
C ASN A 71 -11.65 -6.08 -1.20
N HIS A 72 -11.75 -4.76 -1.33
CA HIS A 72 -12.81 -4.11 -2.09
C HIS A 72 -12.52 -3.99 -3.60
N ASP A 73 -11.31 -4.33 -4.06
CA ASP A 73 -10.91 -4.14 -5.46
C ASP A 73 -11.25 -5.32 -6.37
N PHE A 74 -11.80 -6.41 -5.81
CA PHE A 74 -12.22 -7.60 -6.54
C PHE A 74 -13.72 -7.62 -6.83
N PHE A 75 -14.11 -8.17 -7.99
CA PHE A 75 -15.50 -8.34 -8.43
C PHE A 75 -15.90 -9.80 -8.48
N ASN A 76 -17.20 -10.04 -8.38
CA ASN A 76 -17.78 -11.34 -8.76
C ASN A 76 -17.43 -11.62 -10.23
N GLY A 77 -16.58 -12.62 -10.48
CA GLY A 77 -16.11 -13.00 -11.82
C GLY A 77 -14.64 -12.67 -12.11
N ASP A 78 -14.01 -11.77 -11.36
CA ASP A 78 -12.56 -11.53 -11.46
C ASP A 78 -11.74 -12.61 -10.71
N HIS A 79 -12.43 -13.55 -10.10
CA HIS A 79 -11.83 -14.69 -9.40
C HIS A 79 -11.30 -15.72 -10.38
N THR A 80 -10.21 -15.44 -11.04
CA THR A 80 -9.45 -16.51 -11.70
C THR A 80 -8.62 -17.22 -10.61
N PRO A 81 -8.69 -18.54 -10.49
CA PRO A 81 -7.88 -19.31 -9.54
C PRO A 81 -6.41 -19.38 -9.96
N MET A 82 -5.88 -18.32 -10.53
CA MET A 82 -4.55 -18.26 -11.09
C MET A 82 -3.55 -17.61 -10.13
N ALA A 83 -2.30 -17.97 -10.28
CA ALA A 83 -1.16 -17.48 -9.47
C ALA A 83 -1.02 -15.94 -9.43
N ASP A 84 -1.65 -15.24 -10.36
CA ASP A 84 -1.70 -13.77 -10.43
C ASP A 84 -2.96 -13.29 -9.71
N ALA A 85 -2.89 -13.11 -8.42
CA ALA A 85 -4.03 -12.73 -7.58
C ALA A 85 -4.53 -11.28 -7.80
N SER A 86 -3.92 -10.52 -8.70
CA SER A 86 -4.34 -9.14 -9.00
C SER A 86 -5.68 -9.07 -9.72
N PRO A 87 -6.54 -8.08 -9.41
CA PRO A 87 -7.78 -7.85 -10.15
C PRO A 87 -7.51 -7.61 -11.64
N LEU A 88 -8.34 -8.19 -12.51
CA LEU A 88 -8.17 -8.08 -13.96
C LEU A 88 -8.05 -6.61 -14.43
N TRP A 89 -8.91 -5.74 -13.90
CA TRP A 89 -8.94 -4.32 -14.29
C TRP A 89 -7.65 -3.56 -13.93
N MET A 90 -6.89 -3.99 -12.91
CA MET A 90 -5.59 -3.43 -12.59
C MET A 90 -4.52 -3.96 -13.54
N ARG A 91 -4.57 -5.25 -13.88
CA ARG A 91 -3.62 -5.90 -14.80
C ARG A 91 -3.71 -5.41 -16.25
N GLU A 92 -4.88 -4.95 -16.68
CA GLU A 92 -5.07 -4.34 -18.01
C GLU A 92 -4.30 -3.01 -18.17
N HIS A 93 -3.76 -2.48 -17.06
CA HIS A 93 -2.96 -1.25 -17.03
C HIS A 93 -1.55 -1.54 -16.51
N PRO A 94 -0.66 -2.06 -17.37
CA PRO A 94 0.68 -2.50 -16.96
C PRO A 94 1.52 -1.36 -16.38
N SER A 95 2.49 -1.73 -15.59
CA SER A 95 3.46 -0.79 -15.02
C SER A 95 4.28 -0.09 -16.10
N THR A 96 4.70 1.12 -15.76
CA THR A 96 5.64 1.95 -16.53
C THR A 96 6.82 2.34 -15.63
N GLU A 97 7.74 3.16 -16.11
CA GLU A 97 8.84 3.70 -15.29
C GLU A 97 8.33 4.57 -14.12
N THR A 98 7.19 5.24 -14.31
CA THR A 98 6.59 6.14 -13.31
C THR A 98 5.33 5.56 -12.65
N CYS A 99 4.97 4.30 -12.94
CA CYS A 99 3.80 3.65 -12.34
C CYS A 99 4.08 2.18 -12.05
N VAL A 100 3.87 1.75 -10.80
CA VAL A 100 3.91 0.32 -10.42
C VAL A 100 2.50 -0.15 -10.09
N THR A 101 2.02 -1.13 -10.85
CA THR A 101 0.69 -1.71 -10.66
C THR A 101 0.73 -2.94 -9.76
N ASP A 102 -0.45 -3.41 -9.36
CA ASP A 102 -0.64 -4.53 -8.45
C ASP A 102 0.05 -5.83 -8.93
N GLY A 103 0.72 -6.53 -8.03
CA GLY A 103 1.40 -7.80 -8.35
C GLY A 103 2.74 -7.65 -9.07
N GLU A 104 3.41 -6.50 -8.94
CA GLU A 104 4.71 -6.27 -9.57
C GLU A 104 5.78 -5.79 -8.58
N SER A 105 7.04 -5.95 -8.97
CA SER A 105 8.20 -5.35 -8.30
C SER A 105 9.04 -4.62 -9.33
N ARG A 106 9.21 -3.31 -9.14
CA ARG A 106 9.92 -2.45 -10.08
C ARG A 106 10.71 -1.34 -9.40
N LEU A 107 11.70 -0.83 -10.09
CA LEU A 107 12.23 0.50 -9.82
C LEU A 107 11.21 1.53 -10.31
N LEU A 108 10.75 2.36 -9.40
CA LEU A 108 9.88 3.49 -9.67
C LEU A 108 10.77 4.74 -9.78
N GLU A 109 10.80 5.33 -10.96
CA GLU A 109 11.53 6.57 -11.18
C GLU A 109 10.79 7.74 -10.51
N THR A 110 11.54 8.56 -9.76
CA THR A 110 11.02 9.80 -9.16
C THR A 110 11.97 10.96 -9.44
N PRO A 111 11.53 12.23 -9.36
CA PRO A 111 12.40 13.39 -9.55
C PRO A 111 13.63 13.41 -8.63
N GLU A 112 13.53 12.80 -7.45
CA GLU A 112 14.59 12.78 -6.43
C GLU A 112 15.37 11.44 -6.38
N GLY A 113 15.22 10.60 -7.40
CA GLY A 113 15.91 9.31 -7.53
C GLY A 113 14.98 8.11 -7.57
N GLY A 114 15.55 6.90 -7.60
CA GLY A 114 14.80 5.66 -7.68
C GLY A 114 14.20 5.22 -6.34
N LEU A 115 13.10 4.49 -6.41
CA LEU A 115 12.43 3.83 -5.30
C LEU A 115 12.10 2.39 -5.72
N ALA A 116 12.64 1.38 -5.04
CA ALA A 116 12.19 0.01 -5.23
C ALA A 116 10.79 -0.17 -4.64
N VAL A 117 9.82 -0.53 -5.45
CA VAL A 117 8.44 -0.76 -5.01
C VAL A 117 8.04 -2.20 -5.34
N THR A 118 7.50 -2.89 -4.36
CA THR A 118 6.84 -4.18 -4.52
C THR A 118 5.39 -4.05 -4.10
N THR A 119 4.47 -4.38 -4.98
CA THR A 119 3.03 -4.38 -4.71
C THR A 119 2.56 -5.83 -4.57
N LEU A 120 2.00 -6.17 -3.42
CA LEU A 120 1.46 -7.49 -3.16
C LEU A 120 -0.06 -7.46 -3.35
N PRO A 121 -0.61 -8.30 -4.24
CA PRO A 121 -2.05 -8.35 -4.44
C PRO A 121 -2.76 -8.93 -3.22
N TRP A 122 -4.00 -8.48 -3.00
CA TRP A 122 -4.84 -9.04 -1.95
C TRP A 122 -5.06 -10.54 -2.19
N PRO A 123 -4.86 -11.40 -1.18
CA PRO A 123 -5.18 -12.83 -1.29
C PRO A 123 -6.70 -13.00 -1.40
N VAL A 124 -7.19 -13.35 -2.57
CA VAL A 124 -8.64 -13.38 -2.96
C VAL A 124 -9.52 -14.26 -2.06
N HIS A 125 -8.94 -15.09 -1.24
CA HIS A 125 -9.68 -16.05 -0.41
C HIS A 125 -9.25 -15.95 1.05
N GLY A 126 -9.52 -14.82 1.68
CA GLY A 126 -9.18 -14.55 3.08
C GLY A 126 -9.59 -15.60 4.10
N GLY A 127 -10.59 -16.44 3.82
CA GLY A 127 -10.96 -17.62 4.58
C GLY A 127 -10.66 -18.95 3.90
N ASP A 128 -10.46 -18.97 2.60
CA ASP A 128 -10.34 -20.15 1.76
C ASP A 128 -8.93 -20.37 1.17
N LEU A 129 -7.88 -19.85 1.80
CA LEU A 129 -6.50 -20.28 1.55
C LEU A 129 -6.29 -21.79 1.77
N VAL A 130 -7.39 -22.52 1.95
CA VAL A 130 -7.47 -23.95 2.27
C VAL A 130 -7.39 -24.85 1.04
N VAL A 131 -7.41 -24.31 -0.17
CA VAL A 131 -7.09 -25.12 -1.38
C VAL A 131 -5.57 -25.17 -1.47
N ASP A 132 -4.97 -26.23 -0.97
CA ASP A 132 -3.50 -26.40 -0.84
C ASP A 132 -2.69 -25.99 -2.08
N GLY A 133 -3.21 -26.20 -3.28
CA GLY A 133 -2.55 -25.82 -4.53
C GLY A 133 -2.52 -24.30 -4.78
N TYR A 134 -3.56 -23.56 -4.42
CA TYR A 134 -3.62 -22.11 -4.58
C TYR A 134 -2.66 -21.39 -3.60
N ARG A 135 -2.67 -21.81 -2.35
CA ARG A 135 -1.78 -21.27 -1.32
C ARG A 135 -0.31 -21.38 -1.71
N THR A 136 0.09 -22.55 -2.24
CA THR A 136 1.48 -22.76 -2.67
C THR A 136 1.85 -21.85 -3.83
N SER A 137 0.99 -21.71 -4.84
CA SER A 137 1.25 -20.85 -6.00
C SER A 137 1.28 -19.36 -5.64
N TYR A 138 0.37 -18.89 -4.76
CA TYR A 138 0.37 -17.51 -4.26
C TYR A 138 1.64 -17.21 -3.44
N LEU A 139 2.02 -18.12 -2.54
CA LEU A 139 3.27 -18.01 -1.77
C LEU A 139 4.50 -17.91 -2.65
N ASP A 140 4.58 -18.73 -3.68
CA ASP A 140 5.73 -18.74 -4.61
C ASP A 140 5.75 -17.48 -5.46
N PHE A 141 4.58 -16.96 -5.85
CA PHE A 141 4.45 -15.69 -6.53
C PHE A 141 4.94 -14.53 -5.64
N VAL A 142 4.43 -14.42 -4.40
CA VAL A 142 4.87 -13.41 -3.43
C VAL A 142 6.37 -13.47 -3.18
N LYS A 143 6.94 -14.67 -3.01
CA LYS A 143 8.40 -14.85 -2.83
C LYS A 143 9.19 -14.32 -4.02
N LYS A 144 8.70 -14.55 -5.26
CA LYS A 144 9.35 -14.02 -6.48
C LYS A 144 9.33 -12.50 -6.50
N LEU A 145 8.19 -11.88 -6.16
CA LEU A 145 8.06 -10.42 -6.07
C LEU A 145 9.01 -9.84 -5.03
N LEU A 146 9.02 -10.37 -3.82
CA LEU A 146 9.89 -9.89 -2.75
C LEU A 146 11.38 -10.07 -3.09
N LYS A 147 11.75 -11.18 -3.73
CA LYS A 147 13.11 -11.40 -4.23
C LYS A 147 13.50 -10.36 -5.30
N ALA A 148 12.58 -10.04 -6.21
CA ALA A 148 12.81 -9.02 -7.23
C ALA A 148 12.97 -7.62 -6.61
N GLY A 149 12.12 -7.25 -5.65
CA GLY A 149 12.22 -5.97 -4.95
C GLY A 149 13.53 -5.81 -4.18
N ARG A 150 13.95 -6.85 -3.44
CA ARG A 150 15.26 -6.85 -2.76
C ARG A 150 16.41 -6.70 -3.75
N LYS A 151 16.37 -7.42 -4.88
CA LYS A 151 17.38 -7.32 -5.92
C LYS A 151 17.51 -5.88 -6.43
N ILE A 152 16.41 -5.21 -6.73
CA ILE A 152 16.39 -3.80 -7.17
C ILE A 152 17.02 -2.91 -6.10
N LYS A 153 16.60 -3.05 -4.84
CA LYS A 153 17.19 -2.30 -3.70
C LYS A 153 18.71 -2.44 -3.66
N ASP A 154 19.19 -3.69 -3.74
CA ASP A 154 20.62 -3.99 -3.55
C ASP A 154 21.46 -3.54 -4.77
N GLU A 155 20.94 -3.65 -5.99
CA GLU A 155 21.64 -3.25 -7.23
C GLU A 155 21.64 -1.74 -7.42
N GLU A 156 20.54 -1.06 -7.12
CA GLU A 156 20.39 0.38 -7.35
C GLU A 156 20.75 1.24 -6.11
N GLY A 157 20.88 0.63 -4.93
CA GLY A 157 21.18 1.34 -3.69
C GLY A 157 20.04 2.27 -3.21
N VAL A 158 18.79 1.94 -3.53
CA VAL A 158 17.61 2.76 -3.28
C VAL A 158 16.77 2.20 -2.11
N PRO A 159 15.89 3.01 -1.48
CA PRO A 159 14.96 2.49 -0.49
C PRO A 159 13.97 1.49 -1.13
N TRP A 160 13.53 0.52 -0.36
CA TRP A 160 12.56 -0.48 -0.79
C TRP A 160 11.29 -0.41 0.06
N ILE A 161 10.16 -0.20 -0.61
CA ILE A 161 8.82 -0.17 0.00
C ILE A 161 8.00 -1.35 -0.52
N VAL A 162 7.36 -2.08 0.40
CA VAL A 162 6.34 -3.09 0.08
C VAL A 162 4.96 -2.50 0.35
N LEU A 163 4.08 -2.53 -0.65
CA LEU A 163 2.67 -2.23 -0.51
C LEU A 163 1.90 -3.55 -0.32
N ASN A 164 1.18 -3.67 0.78
CA ASN A 164 0.33 -4.80 1.07
C ASN A 164 -0.86 -4.33 1.91
N HIS A 165 -2.07 -4.52 1.42
CA HIS A 165 -3.25 -3.98 2.09
C HIS A 165 -3.46 -4.53 3.50
N GLU A 166 -3.27 -5.83 3.74
CA GLU A 166 -3.37 -6.44 5.06
C GLU A 166 -2.19 -6.06 5.97
N PRO A 167 -2.40 -5.48 7.16
CA PRO A 167 -1.32 -5.19 8.10
C PRO A 167 -0.80 -6.44 8.81
N PRO A 168 0.45 -6.42 9.33
CA PRO A 168 1.01 -7.53 10.08
C PRO A 168 0.21 -7.81 11.35
N GLY A 169 -0.24 -9.05 11.52
CA GLY A 169 -1.03 -9.48 12.67
C GLY A 169 -0.31 -9.39 14.01
N GLY A 170 -1.06 -9.13 15.07
CA GLY A 170 -0.52 -9.01 16.43
C GLY A 170 0.38 -7.79 16.63
N THR A 171 0.21 -6.75 15.82
CA THR A 171 0.90 -5.47 15.94
C THR A 171 -0.13 -4.34 16.20
N PRO A 172 0.29 -3.16 16.67
CA PRO A 172 -0.62 -2.02 16.80
C PRO A 172 -1.27 -1.58 15.49
N LEU A 173 -0.70 -1.94 14.32
CA LEU A 173 -1.28 -1.64 13.01
C LEU A 173 -2.53 -2.45 12.70
N SER A 174 -2.68 -3.63 13.31
CA SER A 174 -3.88 -4.47 13.24
C SER A 174 -4.85 -4.22 14.39
N ALA A 175 -4.49 -3.38 15.36
CA ALA A 175 -5.24 -3.12 16.59
C ALA A 175 -5.67 -4.44 17.27
N THR A 176 -6.99 -4.64 17.43
CA THR A 176 -7.55 -5.88 17.99
C THR A 176 -7.98 -6.89 16.94
N TYR A 177 -7.81 -6.55 15.67
CA TYR A 177 -8.17 -7.45 14.57
C TYR A 177 -7.15 -8.57 14.44
N PHE A 178 -7.64 -9.79 14.44
CA PHE A 178 -6.85 -10.98 14.21
C PHE A 178 -7.47 -11.79 13.07
N ALA A 179 -6.73 -11.87 11.97
CA ALA A 179 -7.05 -12.76 10.86
C ALA A 179 -5.84 -13.67 10.56
N PRO A 180 -6.07 -14.90 10.08
CA PRO A 180 -4.98 -15.78 9.67
C PRO A 180 -4.06 -15.15 8.61
N GLU A 181 -4.62 -14.32 7.73
CA GLU A 181 -3.91 -13.59 6.67
C GLU A 181 -2.91 -12.59 7.26
N ALA A 182 -3.26 -11.95 8.35
CA ALA A 182 -2.39 -11.00 9.04
C ALA A 182 -1.12 -11.67 9.60
N ASP A 183 -1.19 -12.94 10.03
CA ASP A 183 0.00 -13.72 10.40
C ASP A 183 0.87 -14.01 9.17
N PHE A 184 0.27 -14.28 8.02
CA PHE A 184 0.98 -14.42 6.76
C PHE A 184 1.76 -13.14 6.41
N THR A 185 1.11 -11.98 6.44
CA THR A 185 1.76 -10.68 6.21
C THR A 185 2.95 -10.48 7.14
N ARG A 186 2.79 -10.74 8.42
CA ARG A 186 3.88 -10.65 9.41
C ARG A 186 5.08 -11.52 9.04
N ARG A 187 4.83 -12.75 8.59
CA ARG A 187 5.90 -13.70 8.20
C ARG A 187 6.64 -13.24 6.95
N ILE A 188 5.93 -12.80 5.92
CA ILE A 188 6.57 -12.36 4.67
C ILE A 188 7.38 -11.08 4.87
N ILE A 189 6.89 -10.12 5.65
CA ILE A 189 7.63 -8.89 5.97
C ILE A 189 8.87 -9.20 6.80
N ASN A 190 8.78 -10.05 7.82
CA ASN A 190 9.94 -10.49 8.59
C ASN A 190 11.00 -11.22 7.74
N ALA A 191 10.58 -12.02 6.76
CA ALA A 191 11.50 -12.75 5.89
C ALA A 191 12.11 -11.86 4.79
N ALA A 192 11.34 -10.89 4.31
CA ALA A 192 11.76 -9.99 3.24
C ALA A 192 12.59 -8.81 3.73
N GLU A 193 12.30 -8.29 4.92
CA GLU A 193 12.97 -7.14 5.55
C GLU A 193 13.09 -5.92 4.61
N PRO A 194 11.97 -5.41 4.00
CA PRO A 194 12.01 -4.15 3.29
C PRO A 194 12.33 -2.99 4.25
N ASP A 195 12.72 -1.83 3.72
CA ASP A 195 12.91 -0.65 4.58
C ASP A 195 11.59 -0.19 5.17
N PHE A 196 10.53 -0.19 4.33
CA PHE A 196 9.18 0.16 4.74
C PHE A 196 8.16 -0.83 4.20
N SER A 197 7.05 -0.97 4.92
CA SER A 197 5.85 -1.66 4.44
C SER A 197 4.62 -0.81 4.72
N LEU A 198 3.82 -0.54 3.68
CA LEU A 198 2.59 0.26 3.79
C LEU A 198 1.37 -0.64 3.74
N HIS A 199 0.43 -0.37 4.65
CA HIS A 199 -0.80 -1.13 4.86
C HIS A 199 -2.04 -0.24 4.94
N GLY A 200 -3.22 -0.86 4.85
CA GLY A 200 -4.55 -0.29 5.05
C GLY A 200 -5.44 -1.25 5.83
N HIS A 201 -6.65 -1.53 5.32
CA HIS A 201 -7.62 -2.51 5.78
C HIS A 201 -8.17 -2.25 7.19
N ILE A 202 -7.33 -2.02 8.18
CA ILE A 202 -7.76 -1.72 9.55
C ILE A 202 -7.87 -0.20 9.70
N HIS A 203 -9.02 0.32 9.25
CA HIS A 203 -9.31 1.75 9.12
C HIS A 203 -9.04 2.54 10.40
N GLN A 204 -9.36 1.95 11.56
CA GLN A 204 -9.30 2.63 12.85
C GLN A 204 -7.96 2.44 13.56
N ALA A 205 -7.03 1.64 13.03
CA ALA A 205 -5.78 1.35 13.73
C ALA A 205 -5.04 2.60 14.24
N PRO A 206 -4.90 3.69 13.44
CA PRO A 206 -4.22 4.89 13.92
C PRO A 206 -4.92 5.62 15.07
N THR A 207 -6.20 5.39 15.29
CA THR A 207 -7.05 6.17 16.23
C THR A 207 -7.65 5.35 17.35
N SER A 208 -7.61 4.00 17.26
CA SER A 208 -8.19 3.09 18.26
C SER A 208 -7.33 2.93 19.50
N PRO A 209 -7.92 2.64 20.66
CA PRO A 209 -7.16 2.22 21.83
C PRO A 209 -6.32 0.96 21.52
N GLY A 210 -5.02 1.02 21.81
CA GLY A 210 -4.07 -0.07 21.52
C GLY A 210 -3.64 -0.18 20.06
N GLY A 211 -4.22 0.62 19.16
CA GLY A 211 -3.78 0.76 17.78
C GLY A 211 -2.78 1.90 17.60
N PHE A 212 -2.06 1.86 16.49
CA PHE A 212 -1.14 2.95 16.12
C PHE A 212 -0.91 2.95 14.60
N TRP A 213 -0.35 4.01 14.07
CA TRP A 213 -0.11 4.20 12.64
C TRP A 213 1.27 3.70 12.17
N ILE A 214 2.19 3.42 13.11
CA ILE A 214 3.56 2.99 12.84
C ILE A 214 3.98 1.90 13.82
N PHE A 215 4.72 0.92 13.33
CA PHE A 215 5.30 -0.16 14.13
C PHE A 215 6.59 -0.66 13.50
N GLN A 216 7.60 -0.94 14.31
CA GLN A 216 8.84 -1.54 13.83
C GLN A 216 8.78 -3.06 13.97
N LEU A 217 8.87 -3.77 12.85
CA LEU A 217 8.89 -5.22 12.77
C LEU A 217 10.27 -5.68 12.29
N GLY A 218 11.14 -6.09 13.23
CA GLY A 218 12.55 -6.31 12.91
C GLY A 218 13.21 -5.03 12.40
N PRO A 219 13.89 -5.05 11.23
CA PRO A 219 14.46 -3.86 10.63
C PRO A 219 13.43 -3.01 9.86
N THR A 220 12.24 -3.56 9.55
CA THR A 220 11.22 -2.94 8.71
C THR A 220 10.36 -1.96 9.52
N VAL A 221 10.10 -0.78 8.97
CA VAL A 221 9.11 0.17 9.48
C VAL A 221 7.78 -0.08 8.76
N CYS A 222 6.79 -0.57 9.49
CA CYS A 222 5.44 -0.82 8.99
C CYS A 222 4.54 0.38 9.29
N LEU A 223 3.74 0.79 8.31
CA LEU A 223 2.91 1.99 8.33
C LEU A 223 1.46 1.63 7.96
N ASN A 224 0.47 2.20 8.65
CA ASN A 224 -0.94 2.12 8.28
C ASN A 224 -1.54 3.53 8.35
N ALA A 225 -1.99 4.04 7.21
CA ALA A 225 -2.58 5.37 7.15
C ALA A 225 -3.96 5.43 7.83
N GLY A 226 -4.71 4.32 7.82
CA GLY A 226 -6.10 4.29 8.24
C GLY A 226 -7.02 4.99 7.26
N GLN A 227 -8.31 5.09 7.61
CA GLN A 227 -9.32 5.71 6.77
C GLN A 227 -9.94 6.94 7.44
N SER A 228 -10.08 8.04 6.69
CA SER A 228 -10.86 9.22 7.09
C SER A 228 -12.36 9.02 6.83
N GLN A 229 -13.19 9.88 7.42
CA GLN A 229 -14.61 9.96 7.12
C GLN A 229 -14.85 10.39 5.66
N PRO A 230 -16.01 10.03 5.07
CA PRO A 230 -16.38 10.51 3.74
C PRO A 230 -16.37 12.05 3.68
N GLY A 231 -15.81 12.60 2.60
CA GLY A 231 -15.72 14.03 2.37
C GLY A 231 -14.57 14.75 3.11
N GLU A 232 -13.82 14.06 3.96
CA GLU A 232 -12.59 14.59 4.57
C GLU A 232 -11.38 14.25 3.71
N PRO A 233 -10.26 15.01 3.80
CA PRO A 233 -8.99 14.60 3.23
C PRO A 233 -8.62 13.19 3.70
N PRO A 234 -7.99 12.35 2.85
CA PRO A 234 -7.60 11.01 3.26
C PRO A 234 -6.61 11.08 4.43
N HIS A 235 -6.74 10.15 5.37
CA HIS A 235 -5.63 9.90 6.28
C HIS A 235 -4.39 9.55 5.44
N HIS A 236 -3.27 10.16 5.75
CA HIS A 236 -2.07 9.98 4.94
C HIS A 236 -0.80 10.08 5.79
N ILE A 237 0.27 9.58 5.23
CA ILE A 237 1.61 9.68 5.81
C ILE A 237 2.52 10.35 4.78
N LEU A 238 3.20 11.41 5.15
CA LEU A 238 4.28 11.99 4.36
C LEU A 238 5.60 11.42 4.89
N LEU A 239 6.26 10.59 4.07
CA LEU A 239 7.56 10.03 4.36
C LEU A 239 8.64 10.85 3.64
N GLU A 240 9.51 11.47 4.39
CA GLU A 240 10.72 12.13 3.87
C GLU A 240 11.91 11.20 4.07
N TRP A 241 12.41 10.65 2.98
CA TRP A 241 13.58 9.78 2.96
C TRP A 241 14.85 10.57 2.60
N ARG A 242 15.88 10.47 3.41
CA ARG A 242 17.21 11.06 3.20
C ARG A 242 18.31 9.99 3.18
N GLY A 243 18.02 8.80 3.72
CA GLY A 243 18.94 7.68 3.79
C GLY A 243 18.41 6.54 4.67
N PRO A 244 19.07 5.39 4.70
CA PRO A 244 18.61 4.20 5.42
C PRO A 244 18.37 4.38 6.92
N ARG A 245 19.04 5.38 7.52
CA ARG A 245 18.92 5.70 8.95
C ARG A 245 18.55 7.17 9.19
N GLU A 246 18.09 7.84 8.15
CA GLU A 246 17.73 9.25 8.20
C GLU A 246 16.43 9.48 7.42
N TRP A 247 15.31 9.44 8.13
CA TRP A 247 13.99 9.68 7.56
C TRP A 247 13.04 10.27 8.61
N THR A 248 11.98 10.90 8.13
CA THR A 248 10.88 11.40 8.94
C THR A 248 9.57 10.93 8.32
N ALA A 249 8.65 10.45 9.14
CA ALA A 249 7.28 10.14 8.74
C ALA A 249 6.29 11.00 9.53
N ILE A 250 5.35 11.62 8.87
CA ILE A 250 4.31 12.48 9.47
C ILE A 250 2.96 11.93 9.07
N TRP A 251 2.25 11.34 10.04
CA TRP A 251 0.86 10.93 9.85
C TRP A 251 -0.09 12.10 10.12
N ARG A 252 -1.09 12.26 9.26
CA ARG A 252 -2.17 13.23 9.41
C ARG A 252 -3.52 12.55 9.23
N GLY A 253 -4.41 12.76 10.21
CA GLY A 253 -5.75 12.20 10.17
C GLY A 253 -6.54 12.52 11.45
N ALA A 254 -7.86 12.48 11.38
CA ALA A 254 -8.77 12.72 12.51
C ALA A 254 -8.45 14.01 13.29
N GLY A 255 -8.08 15.10 12.59
CA GLY A 255 -7.70 16.37 13.20
C GLY A 255 -6.36 16.34 13.97
N ARG A 256 -5.54 15.30 13.81
CA ARG A 256 -4.27 15.09 14.51
C ARG A 256 -3.10 15.04 13.54
N THR A 257 -1.93 15.43 14.02
CA THR A 257 -0.65 15.22 13.34
C THR A 257 0.29 14.50 14.30
N LEU A 258 0.81 13.36 13.87
CA LEU A 258 1.79 12.57 14.62
C LEU A 258 3.08 12.48 13.81
N ARG A 259 4.22 12.43 14.48
CA ARG A 259 5.53 12.38 13.83
C ARG A 259 6.34 11.21 14.37
N ALA A 260 7.04 10.55 13.47
CA ALA A 260 8.11 9.62 13.79
C ALA A 260 9.34 9.98 12.99
N GLU A 261 10.52 9.73 13.56
CA GLU A 261 11.79 9.99 12.88
C GLU A 261 12.82 8.91 13.22
N CYS A 262 13.72 8.68 12.30
CA CYS A 262 14.90 7.88 12.51
C CYS A 262 16.15 8.74 12.26
N ASN A 263 17.00 8.79 13.27
CA ASN A 263 18.35 9.33 13.17
C ASN A 263 19.27 8.35 13.92
N GLY A 264 19.41 7.15 13.31
CA GLY A 264 20.09 6.00 13.93
C GLY A 264 19.20 5.14 14.84
N SER A 265 18.10 5.66 15.38
CA SER A 265 17.07 4.93 16.14
C SER A 265 15.68 5.52 15.89
N LEU A 266 14.65 4.68 15.88
CA LEU A 266 13.25 5.12 15.76
C LEU A 266 12.82 5.90 17.01
N ARG A 267 12.23 7.07 16.79
CA ARG A 267 11.55 7.89 17.81
C ARG A 267 10.14 8.22 17.29
N VAL A 268 9.15 8.11 18.16
CA VAL A 268 7.75 8.37 17.83
C VAL A 268 7.14 9.34 18.83
#